data_9fbc81a1533297f726848d802da02172
#
_entry.id   9fbc81a1533297f726848d802da02172
#
_cell.length_a   1.000
_cell.length_b   1.000
_cell.length_c   1.000
_cell.angle_alpha   90.00
_cell.angle_beta   90.00
_cell.angle_gamma   90.00
#
_symmetry.space_group_name_H-M   'P 1'
#
loop_
_entity.id
_entity.type
_entity.pdbx_description
1 polymer ?
#
loop_
_entity_poly.entity_id
_entity_poly.type
_entity_poly.pdbx_seq_one_letter_code
_entity_poly.pdbx_strand_id
1 'polypeptide(L)'
;MTLILDGRTDINIQYNNVDKMTALHLLSVMAVNSGPVVYQSRSADKKNEIKSVQESLELFDVKDSCVTLDEMHCQKETVSTLRKQQADYVIQIKNNQKTLYEEIKAWFHKIKRDEPETISSQSYEEVDKGHGRIERRCYIRLDVTDWIESAQSWQGLHSVIEVKRQVQSQNKERTEYSCYISSLKDDVENIARKIRRHWRIENSQHWVLDVVFKEDDSRIRTGDSPENMALFQRFALNIAKLSPVKDSMKGKLKRAAWDDDMRAKLLFG
;
A
#
# COMPACT_ATOMS: atom_id res chain seq x y z
N MET A 1 -20.76 11.53 5.07
CA MET A 1 -19.83 11.70 6.21
C MET A 1 -18.46 11.95 5.58
N THR A 2 -18.04 13.18 5.49
CA THR A 2 -16.76 13.56 4.89
C THR A 2 -15.68 13.29 5.92
N LEU A 3 -14.81 12.33 5.67
CA LEU A 3 -13.60 12.15 6.48
C LEU A 3 -12.63 13.28 6.11
N ILE A 4 -12.53 14.30 6.95
CA ILE A 4 -11.48 15.32 6.84
C ILE A 4 -10.20 14.65 7.36
N LEU A 5 -9.32 14.27 6.45
CA LEU A 5 -7.98 13.83 6.77
C LEU A 5 -7.13 15.10 6.96
N ASP A 6 -6.83 15.43 8.22
CA ASP A 6 -6.06 16.61 8.58
C ASP A 6 -4.60 16.44 8.17
N GLY A 7 -4.11 17.37 7.33
CA GLY A 7 -2.75 17.38 6.82
C GLY A 7 -2.46 16.37 5.70
N ARG A 8 -1.29 16.46 5.07
CA ARG A 8 -0.82 15.55 4.02
C ARG A 8 -0.83 14.10 4.52
N THR A 9 -1.93 13.40 4.29
CA THR A 9 -2.12 12.01 4.72
C THR A 9 -1.75 11.08 3.56
N ASP A 10 -0.92 10.08 3.85
CA ASP A 10 -0.69 8.99 2.93
C ASP A 10 -1.84 7.98 3.07
N ILE A 11 -2.45 7.61 1.96
CA ILE A 11 -3.56 6.65 1.88
C ILE A 11 -3.07 5.41 1.14
N ASN A 12 -3.34 4.25 1.70
CA ASN A 12 -3.07 2.97 1.07
C ASN A 12 -4.39 2.26 0.76
N ILE A 13 -4.53 1.78 -0.46
CA ILE A 13 -5.66 0.98 -0.89
C ILE A 13 -5.14 -0.42 -1.21
N GLN A 14 -5.68 -1.41 -0.52
CA GLN A 14 -5.28 -2.80 -0.65
C GLN A 14 -6.48 -3.73 -0.77
N TYR A 15 -6.21 -4.87 -1.35
CA TYR A 15 -7.17 -5.89 -1.68
C TYR A 15 -6.83 -7.21 -0.99
N ASN A 16 -7.81 -7.82 -0.29
CA ASN A 16 -7.63 -9.09 0.39
C ASN A 16 -8.63 -10.13 -0.07
N ASN A 17 -8.15 -11.35 -0.32
CA ASN A 17 -8.98 -12.53 -0.43
C ASN A 17 -9.20 -13.13 0.95
N VAL A 18 -10.42 -13.07 1.47
CA VAL A 18 -10.76 -13.61 2.79
C VAL A 18 -11.19 -15.08 2.72
N ASP A 19 -11.44 -15.61 1.52
CA ASP A 19 -11.86 -17.00 1.35
C ASP A 19 -11.41 -17.62 0.03
N LYS A 20 -10.79 -18.81 0.12
CA LYS A 20 -10.33 -19.57 -1.06
C LYS A 20 -11.44 -20.30 -1.81
N MET A 21 -12.61 -20.52 -1.21
CA MET A 21 -13.70 -21.30 -1.82
C MET A 21 -14.85 -20.45 -2.37
N THR A 22 -15.14 -19.29 -1.78
CA THR A 22 -16.04 -18.27 -2.32
C THR A 22 -15.37 -16.93 -2.05
N ALA A 23 -14.45 -16.55 -2.93
CA ALA A 23 -13.57 -15.41 -2.67
C ALA A 23 -14.36 -14.15 -2.29
N LEU A 24 -14.41 -13.86 -0.99
CA LEU A 24 -14.86 -12.57 -0.49
C LEU A 24 -13.73 -11.58 -0.77
N HIS A 25 -13.93 -10.79 -1.81
CA HIS A 25 -12.98 -9.77 -2.18
C HIS A 25 -13.29 -8.49 -1.40
N LEU A 26 -12.36 -8.04 -0.58
CA LEU A 26 -12.48 -6.84 0.24
C LEU A 26 -11.47 -5.78 -0.19
N LEU A 27 -11.98 -4.63 -0.56
CA LEU A 27 -11.20 -3.41 -0.72
C LEU A 27 -11.08 -2.72 0.64
N SER A 28 -9.86 -2.43 1.07
CA SER A 28 -9.59 -1.69 2.31
C SER A 28 -8.82 -0.42 2.02
N VAL A 29 -9.29 0.69 2.59
CA VAL A 29 -8.60 1.99 2.54
C VAL A 29 -8.03 2.30 3.90
N MET A 30 -6.77 2.66 3.96
CA MET A 30 -6.05 2.90 5.21
C MET A 30 -5.41 4.27 5.24
N ALA A 31 -5.53 4.95 6.38
CA ALA A 31 -4.74 6.13 6.69
C ALA A 31 -3.36 5.68 7.22
N VAL A 32 -2.32 5.87 6.40
CA VAL A 32 -0.97 5.34 6.69
C VAL A 32 -0.36 5.94 7.95
N ASN A 33 -0.59 7.22 8.22
CA ASN A 33 0.02 7.93 9.35
C ASN A 33 -0.57 7.50 10.70
N SER A 34 -1.88 7.23 10.75
CA SER A 34 -2.60 6.81 11.96
C SER A 34 -2.77 5.29 12.07
N GLY A 35 -2.63 4.57 10.95
CA GLY A 35 -2.66 3.11 10.91
C GLY A 35 -4.03 2.42 10.87
N PRO A 36 -5.19 3.07 11.08
CA PRO A 36 -6.49 2.44 11.00
C PRO A 36 -6.95 2.20 9.55
N VAL A 37 -7.76 1.17 9.38
CA VAL A 37 -8.60 0.99 8.19
C VAL A 37 -9.77 1.95 8.31
N VAL A 38 -9.88 2.86 7.36
CA VAL A 38 -10.93 3.91 7.36
C VAL A 38 -12.13 3.54 6.50
N TYR A 39 -11.98 2.58 5.60
CA TYR A 39 -13.06 2.11 4.75
C TYR A 39 -12.84 0.67 4.32
N GLN A 40 -13.95 -0.03 4.14
CA GLN A 40 -14.00 -1.38 3.59
C GLN A 40 -15.23 -1.53 2.70
N SER A 41 -15.06 -2.14 1.54
CA SER A 41 -16.16 -2.53 0.68
C SER A 41 -15.95 -3.91 0.09
N ARG A 42 -17.03 -4.60 -0.21
CA ARG A 42 -17.02 -5.85 -0.96
C ARG A 42 -16.94 -5.55 -2.45
N SER A 43 -16.04 -6.19 -3.17
CA SER A 43 -16.08 -6.27 -4.63
C SER A 43 -16.79 -7.54 -5.05
N ALA A 44 -17.64 -7.44 -6.07
CA ALA A 44 -18.45 -8.56 -6.55
C ALA A 44 -17.60 -9.67 -7.17
N ASP A 45 -16.50 -9.32 -7.82
CA ASP A 45 -15.51 -10.24 -8.37
C ASP A 45 -14.20 -9.52 -8.69
N LYS A 46 -13.19 -10.31 -9.07
CA LYS A 46 -11.83 -9.83 -9.41
C LYS A 46 -11.80 -8.85 -10.61
N LYS A 47 -12.77 -8.92 -11.52
CA LYS A 47 -12.85 -8.01 -12.68
C LYS A 47 -13.37 -6.63 -12.32
N ASN A 48 -14.15 -6.54 -11.25
CA ASN A 48 -14.74 -5.28 -10.76
C ASN A 48 -13.85 -4.55 -9.74
N GLU A 49 -12.68 -5.12 -9.37
CA GLU A 49 -11.75 -4.53 -8.41
C GLU A 49 -11.33 -3.10 -8.79
N ILE A 50 -10.91 -2.91 -10.03
CA ILE A 50 -10.46 -1.61 -10.53
C ILE A 50 -11.59 -0.58 -10.41
N LYS A 51 -12.81 -0.98 -10.81
CA LYS A 51 -13.98 -0.11 -10.73
C LYS A 51 -14.33 0.20 -9.27
N SER A 52 -14.27 -0.80 -8.38
CA SER A 52 -14.54 -0.61 -6.95
C SER A 52 -13.54 0.37 -6.31
N VAL A 53 -12.27 0.38 -6.72
CA VAL A 53 -11.31 1.39 -6.27
C VAL A 53 -11.70 2.77 -6.74
N GLN A 54 -12.07 2.92 -8.01
CA GLN A 54 -12.49 4.21 -8.57
C GLN A 54 -13.74 4.76 -7.86
N GLU A 55 -14.76 3.92 -7.67
CA GLU A 55 -15.98 4.27 -6.93
C GLU A 55 -15.67 4.63 -5.47
N SER A 56 -14.77 3.90 -4.83
CA SER A 56 -14.36 4.18 -3.45
C SER A 56 -13.60 5.50 -3.33
N LEU A 57 -12.74 5.82 -4.30
CA LEU A 57 -12.03 7.10 -4.31
C LEU A 57 -12.99 8.30 -4.41
N GLU A 58 -14.15 8.14 -5.02
CA GLU A 58 -15.18 9.20 -5.09
C GLU A 58 -15.88 9.45 -3.74
N LEU A 59 -15.83 8.49 -2.82
CA LEU A 59 -16.44 8.60 -1.49
C LEU A 59 -15.57 9.36 -0.47
N PHE A 60 -14.28 9.55 -0.78
CA PHE A 60 -13.34 10.20 0.13
C PHE A 60 -12.86 11.53 -0.42
N ASP A 61 -12.66 12.48 0.49
CA ASP A 61 -11.85 13.66 0.19
C ASP A 61 -10.36 13.27 0.34
N VAL A 62 -9.71 13.01 -0.80
CA VAL A 62 -8.29 12.68 -0.87
C VAL A 62 -7.43 13.87 -1.27
N LYS A 63 -8.00 15.07 -1.26
CA LYS A 63 -7.29 16.31 -1.60
C LYS A 63 -6.02 16.46 -0.75
N ASP A 64 -4.95 16.92 -1.37
CA ASP A 64 -3.62 17.12 -0.75
C ASP A 64 -3.00 15.86 -0.11
N SER A 65 -3.57 14.67 -0.40
CA SER A 65 -3.07 13.38 0.05
C SER A 65 -2.22 12.71 -1.02
N CYS A 66 -1.39 11.76 -0.60
CA CYS A 66 -0.71 10.85 -1.52
C CYS A 66 -1.31 9.45 -1.40
N VAL A 67 -1.84 8.92 -2.49
CA VAL A 67 -2.43 7.59 -2.56
C VAL A 67 -1.41 6.60 -3.11
N THR A 68 -1.14 5.53 -2.37
CA THR A 68 -0.27 4.44 -2.82
C THR A 68 -1.10 3.24 -3.23
N LEU A 69 -0.79 2.68 -4.39
CA LEU A 69 -1.55 1.59 -4.99
C LEU A 69 -0.62 0.51 -5.55
N ASP A 70 -1.16 -0.70 -5.57
CA ASP A 70 -0.55 -1.87 -6.19
C ASP A 70 -0.63 -1.80 -7.73
N GLU A 71 0.14 -2.63 -8.42
CA GLU A 71 0.21 -2.66 -9.89
C GLU A 71 -1.14 -2.89 -10.57
N MET A 72 -2.03 -3.67 -9.96
CA MET A 72 -3.36 -3.95 -10.50
C MET A 72 -4.16 -2.67 -10.75
N HIS A 73 -3.99 -1.68 -9.88
CA HIS A 73 -4.67 -0.38 -9.93
C HIS A 73 -3.92 0.67 -10.74
N CYS A 74 -2.80 0.30 -11.37
CA CYS A 74 -2.08 1.16 -12.31
C CYS A 74 -2.88 1.28 -13.61
N GLN A 75 -3.89 2.15 -13.60
CA GLN A 75 -4.81 2.42 -14.71
C GLN A 75 -4.91 3.93 -14.93
N LYS A 76 -5.06 4.34 -16.20
CA LYS A 76 -5.15 5.77 -16.56
C LYS A 76 -6.36 6.45 -15.93
N GLU A 77 -7.47 5.74 -15.84
CA GLU A 77 -8.72 6.19 -15.22
C GLU A 77 -8.53 6.43 -13.72
N THR A 78 -7.86 5.51 -13.01
CA THR A 78 -7.54 5.66 -11.58
C THR A 78 -6.68 6.90 -11.35
N VAL A 79 -5.61 7.06 -12.14
CA VAL A 79 -4.73 8.23 -12.06
C VAL A 79 -5.50 9.53 -12.35
N SER A 80 -6.38 9.52 -13.37
CA SER A 80 -7.22 10.67 -13.72
C SER A 80 -8.16 11.05 -12.57
N THR A 81 -8.79 10.07 -11.92
CA THR A 81 -9.67 10.30 -10.77
C THR A 81 -8.90 10.94 -9.61
N LEU A 82 -7.73 10.41 -9.26
CA LEU A 82 -6.87 10.98 -8.21
C LEU A 82 -6.46 12.43 -8.52
N ARG A 83 -6.01 12.69 -9.73
CA ARG A 83 -5.57 14.04 -10.12
C ARG A 83 -6.73 15.05 -10.20
N LYS A 84 -7.93 14.63 -10.58
CA LYS A 84 -9.15 15.47 -10.52
C LYS A 84 -9.47 15.89 -9.08
N GLN A 85 -9.23 15.02 -8.12
CA GLN A 85 -9.41 15.29 -6.69
C GLN A 85 -8.20 15.98 -6.04
N GLN A 86 -7.21 16.42 -6.82
CA GLN A 86 -5.99 17.07 -6.33
C GLN A 86 -5.17 16.18 -5.38
N ALA A 87 -5.27 14.86 -5.52
CA ALA A 87 -4.43 13.89 -4.82
C ALA A 87 -3.19 13.55 -5.64
N ASP A 88 -2.09 13.30 -4.95
CA ASP A 88 -0.88 12.72 -5.53
C ASP A 88 -0.92 11.19 -5.47
N TYR A 89 -0.06 10.55 -6.24
CA TYR A 89 -0.01 9.11 -6.27
C TYR A 89 1.43 8.55 -6.35
N VAL A 90 1.59 7.33 -5.82
CA VAL A 90 2.73 6.43 -6.06
C VAL A 90 2.16 5.05 -6.33
N ILE A 91 2.31 4.56 -7.56
CA ILE A 91 1.69 3.31 -8.01
C ILE A 91 2.75 2.38 -8.57
N GLN A 92 2.74 1.11 -8.15
CA GLN A 92 3.61 0.11 -8.75
C GLN A 92 3.18 -0.15 -10.20
N ILE A 93 4.17 -0.31 -11.10
CA ILE A 93 3.93 -0.65 -12.50
C ILE A 93 4.62 -1.96 -12.86
N LYS A 94 3.94 -2.79 -13.61
CA LYS A 94 4.43 -4.06 -14.18
C LYS A 94 3.92 -4.25 -15.61
N ASN A 95 3.97 -5.48 -16.09
CA ASN A 95 3.55 -5.86 -17.45
C ASN A 95 2.06 -5.61 -17.78
N ASN A 96 1.21 -5.28 -16.80
CA ASN A 96 -0.15 -4.84 -17.06
C ASN A 96 -0.21 -3.52 -17.86
N GLN A 97 0.84 -2.69 -17.78
CA GLN A 97 1.07 -1.48 -18.57
C GLN A 97 2.37 -1.61 -19.35
N LYS A 98 2.42 -2.61 -20.25
CA LYS A 98 3.65 -3.09 -20.89
C LYS A 98 4.47 -1.98 -21.56
N THR A 99 3.83 -1.13 -22.37
CA THR A 99 4.55 -0.07 -23.12
C THR A 99 5.25 0.89 -22.18
N LEU A 100 4.54 1.48 -21.23
CA LEU A 100 5.11 2.41 -20.25
C LEU A 100 6.19 1.71 -19.40
N TYR A 101 5.95 0.47 -18.98
CA TYR A 101 6.90 -0.30 -18.18
C TYR A 101 8.22 -0.55 -18.90
N GLU A 102 8.18 -0.93 -20.19
CA GLU A 102 9.39 -1.18 -20.98
C GLU A 102 10.13 0.16 -21.30
N GLU A 103 9.43 1.24 -21.58
CA GLU A 103 10.04 2.57 -21.74
C GLU A 103 10.74 3.02 -20.46
N ILE A 104 10.11 2.86 -19.29
CA ILE A 104 10.71 3.18 -17.99
C ILE A 104 12.01 2.36 -17.78
N LYS A 105 11.98 1.06 -18.01
CA LYS A 105 13.16 0.21 -17.88
C LYS A 105 14.29 0.62 -18.81
N ALA A 106 13.96 0.90 -20.07
CA ALA A 106 14.93 1.35 -21.06
C ALA A 106 15.53 2.71 -20.67
N TRP A 107 14.71 3.62 -20.10
CA TRP A 107 15.16 4.92 -19.58
C TRP A 107 16.15 4.75 -18.43
N PHE A 108 15.83 3.93 -17.41
CA PHE A 108 16.78 3.62 -16.33
C PHE A 108 18.06 3.01 -16.84
N HIS A 109 17.98 2.09 -17.80
CA HIS A 109 19.18 1.46 -18.40
C HIS A 109 20.05 2.47 -19.12
N LYS A 110 19.42 3.39 -19.88
CA LYS A 110 20.13 4.46 -20.59
C LYS A 110 20.85 5.38 -19.61
N ILE A 111 20.16 5.92 -18.60
CA ILE A 111 20.76 6.86 -17.64
C ILE A 111 21.85 6.18 -16.80
N LYS A 112 21.69 4.94 -16.39
CA LYS A 112 22.75 4.19 -15.67
C LYS A 112 24.03 4.04 -16.49
N ARG A 113 23.91 3.93 -17.82
CA ARG A 113 25.05 3.80 -18.72
C ARG A 113 25.67 5.16 -19.06
N ASP A 114 24.84 6.13 -19.41
CA ASP A 114 25.27 7.38 -20.02
C ASP A 114 25.52 8.50 -18.99
N GLU A 115 24.83 8.46 -17.85
CA GLU A 115 24.81 9.52 -16.82
C GLU A 115 24.87 8.93 -15.38
N PRO A 116 25.91 8.18 -15.01
CA PRO A 116 25.98 7.52 -13.70
C PRO A 116 25.96 8.51 -12.51
N GLU A 117 26.40 9.75 -12.71
CA GLU A 117 26.35 10.81 -11.69
C GLU A 117 24.92 11.23 -11.37
N THR A 118 24.04 11.27 -12.38
CA THR A 118 22.60 11.51 -12.20
C THR A 118 22.00 10.43 -11.30
N ILE A 119 22.37 9.16 -11.49
CA ILE A 119 21.93 8.05 -10.64
C ILE A 119 22.38 8.26 -9.19
N SER A 120 23.65 8.63 -8.99
CA SER A 120 24.20 8.84 -7.65
C SER A 120 23.50 9.97 -6.90
N SER A 121 23.18 11.06 -7.57
CA SER A 121 22.48 12.21 -6.97
C SER A 121 20.99 11.98 -6.72
N GLN A 122 20.37 11.05 -7.46
CA GLN A 122 18.94 10.72 -7.41
C GLN A 122 18.66 9.36 -6.75
N SER A 123 19.59 8.87 -5.91
CA SER A 123 19.47 7.59 -5.22
C SER A 123 19.35 7.76 -3.71
N TYR A 124 18.65 6.81 -3.10
CA TYR A 124 18.54 6.64 -1.65
C TYR A 124 18.67 5.16 -1.29
N GLU A 125 19.43 4.84 -0.25
CA GLU A 125 19.62 3.47 0.19
C GLU A 125 19.20 3.30 1.64
N GLU A 126 18.49 2.22 1.94
CA GLU A 126 18.20 1.77 3.29
C GLU A 126 18.62 0.32 3.50
N VAL A 127 19.06 0.02 4.72
CA VAL A 127 19.47 -1.33 5.13
C VAL A 127 18.68 -1.72 6.37
N ASP A 128 17.99 -2.85 6.29
CA ASP A 128 17.20 -3.44 7.37
C ASP A 128 17.85 -4.76 7.81
N LYS A 129 18.01 -4.95 9.12
CA LYS A 129 18.60 -6.16 9.70
C LYS A 129 17.62 -6.76 10.70
N GLY A 130 17.18 -7.97 10.45
CA GLY A 130 16.25 -8.66 11.35
C GLY A 130 15.99 -10.09 10.95
N HIS A 131 15.58 -10.90 11.90
CA HIS A 131 15.19 -12.30 11.68
C HIS A 131 16.23 -13.14 10.90
N GLY A 132 17.53 -12.91 11.15
CA GLY A 132 18.61 -13.66 10.50
C GLY A 132 18.84 -13.30 9.03
N ARG A 133 18.32 -12.16 8.56
CA ARG A 133 18.52 -11.66 7.19
C ARG A 133 18.93 -10.19 7.19
N ILE A 134 19.67 -9.82 6.15
CA ILE A 134 19.99 -8.43 5.81
C ILE A 134 19.22 -8.12 4.54
N GLU A 135 18.50 -7.02 4.56
CA GLU A 135 17.73 -6.54 3.43
C GLU A 135 18.20 -5.12 3.08
N ARG A 136 18.70 -4.96 1.85
CA ARG A 136 19.15 -3.69 1.29
C ARG A 136 18.19 -3.27 0.19
N ARG A 137 17.75 -2.01 0.23
CA ARG A 137 16.94 -1.40 -0.82
C ARG A 137 17.63 -0.15 -1.33
N CYS A 138 17.81 -0.10 -2.63
CA CYS A 138 18.27 1.09 -3.32
C CYS A 138 17.12 1.61 -4.18
N TYR A 139 16.76 2.85 -3.97
CA TYR A 139 15.73 3.58 -4.70
C TYR A 139 16.42 4.58 -5.63
N ILE A 140 16.03 4.63 -6.89
CA ILE A 140 16.49 5.59 -7.86
C ILE A 140 15.27 6.30 -8.41
N ARG A 141 15.23 7.63 -8.33
CA ARG A 141 14.16 8.46 -8.86
C ARG A 141 14.67 9.23 -10.08
N LEU A 142 13.94 9.19 -11.16
CA LEU A 142 14.20 10.01 -12.35
C LEU A 142 12.95 10.81 -12.73
N ASP A 143 13.15 12.03 -13.19
CA ASP A 143 12.09 12.82 -13.78
C ASP A 143 11.64 12.21 -15.12
N VAL A 144 10.35 12.34 -15.41
CA VAL A 144 9.81 11.98 -16.72
C VAL A 144 10.26 13.02 -17.74
N THR A 145 10.71 12.53 -18.87
CA THR A 145 11.15 13.31 -20.01
C THR A 145 10.41 12.87 -21.27
N ASP A 146 10.56 13.60 -22.36
CA ASP A 146 9.98 13.26 -23.67
C ASP A 146 10.47 11.90 -24.20
N TRP A 147 11.53 11.35 -23.61
CA TRP A 147 12.03 10.01 -23.94
C TRP A 147 11.04 8.89 -23.56
N ILE A 148 10.16 9.12 -22.57
CA ILE A 148 9.08 8.20 -22.19
C ILE A 148 7.78 8.70 -22.86
N GLU A 149 7.59 8.35 -24.13
CA GLU A 149 6.49 8.87 -24.95
C GLU A 149 5.11 8.56 -24.37
N SER A 150 4.92 7.34 -23.85
CA SER A 150 3.64 6.91 -23.27
C SER A 150 3.28 7.65 -21.98
N ALA A 151 4.24 8.30 -21.31
CA ALA A 151 4.00 9.07 -20.09
C ALA A 151 3.01 10.24 -20.30
N GLN A 152 2.96 10.83 -21.52
CA GLN A 152 2.05 11.93 -21.87
C GLN A 152 0.56 11.55 -21.68
N SER A 153 0.23 10.27 -21.76
CA SER A 153 -1.13 9.77 -21.55
C SER A 153 -1.49 9.53 -20.08
N TRP A 154 -0.56 9.78 -19.14
CA TRP A 154 -0.74 9.59 -17.71
C TRP A 154 -0.81 10.93 -16.99
N GLN A 155 -1.99 11.29 -16.52
CA GLN A 155 -2.25 12.61 -15.95
C GLN A 155 -1.37 12.89 -14.72
N GLY A 156 -0.54 13.94 -14.82
CA GLY A 156 0.33 14.39 -13.73
C GLY A 156 1.50 13.45 -13.43
N LEU A 157 1.83 12.50 -14.30
CA LEU A 157 3.03 11.69 -14.14
C LEU A 157 4.27 12.57 -14.21
N HIS A 158 5.00 12.64 -13.10
CA HIS A 158 6.16 13.53 -12.95
C HIS A 158 7.46 12.74 -12.81
N SER A 159 7.45 11.64 -12.08
CA SER A 159 8.66 10.86 -11.81
C SER A 159 8.43 9.36 -11.90
N VAL A 160 9.48 8.64 -12.22
CA VAL A 160 9.56 7.19 -12.23
C VAL A 160 10.59 6.73 -11.22
N ILE A 161 10.33 5.64 -10.53
CA ILE A 161 11.19 5.13 -9.48
C ILE A 161 11.52 3.67 -9.75
N GLU A 162 12.79 3.32 -9.71
CA GLU A 162 13.25 1.95 -9.67
C GLU A 162 13.69 1.59 -8.26
N VAL A 163 13.25 0.45 -7.75
CA VAL A 163 13.67 -0.10 -6.46
C VAL A 163 14.39 -1.43 -6.70
N LYS A 164 15.66 -1.47 -6.33
CA LYS A 164 16.45 -2.70 -6.24
C LYS A 164 16.42 -3.20 -4.81
N ARG A 165 15.85 -4.37 -4.58
CA ARG A 165 15.79 -5.04 -3.28
C ARG A 165 16.70 -6.24 -3.28
N GLN A 166 17.67 -6.27 -2.37
CA GLN A 166 18.58 -7.39 -2.14
C GLN A 166 18.33 -7.97 -0.76
N VAL A 167 18.09 -9.27 -0.70
CA VAL A 167 17.88 -10.00 0.56
C VAL A 167 18.97 -11.04 0.67
N GLN A 168 19.77 -10.92 1.71
CA GLN A 168 20.82 -11.87 2.07
C GLN A 168 20.41 -12.63 3.33
N SER A 169 20.32 -13.94 3.24
CA SER A 169 20.14 -14.87 4.35
C SER A 169 21.31 -15.85 4.39
N GLN A 170 21.44 -16.66 5.45
CA GLN A 170 22.64 -17.50 5.70
C GLN A 170 23.17 -18.25 4.46
N ASN A 171 22.31 -18.69 3.52
CA ASN A 171 22.72 -19.48 2.36
C ASN A 171 22.09 -19.02 1.03
N LYS A 172 21.41 -17.88 0.99
CA LYS A 172 20.73 -17.40 -0.22
C LYS A 172 20.81 -15.89 -0.34
N GLU A 173 21.11 -15.45 -1.55
CA GLU A 173 20.98 -14.07 -1.96
C GLU A 173 19.90 -13.99 -3.04
N ARG A 174 18.99 -13.01 -2.90
CA ARG A 174 17.93 -12.74 -3.88
C ARG A 174 17.91 -11.27 -4.19
N THR A 175 17.90 -10.95 -5.47
CA THR A 175 17.74 -9.58 -5.97
C THR A 175 16.44 -9.46 -6.75
N GLU A 176 15.66 -8.44 -6.45
CA GLU A 176 14.39 -8.13 -7.10
C GLU A 176 14.42 -6.67 -7.56
N TYR A 177 13.73 -6.39 -8.66
CA TYR A 177 13.52 -5.04 -9.17
C TYR A 177 12.03 -4.77 -9.29
N SER A 178 11.62 -3.58 -8.88
CA SER A 178 10.27 -3.08 -9.07
C SER A 178 10.31 -1.62 -9.54
N CYS A 179 9.32 -1.25 -10.36
CA CYS A 179 9.18 0.11 -10.87
C CYS A 179 7.89 0.73 -10.36
N TYR A 180 7.93 2.04 -10.17
CA TYR A 180 6.78 2.83 -9.73
C TYR A 180 6.66 4.08 -10.59
N ILE A 181 5.43 4.56 -10.73
CA ILE A 181 5.11 5.86 -11.31
C ILE A 181 4.59 6.79 -10.21
N SER A 182 4.89 8.08 -10.31
CA SER A 182 4.49 9.04 -9.30
C SER A 182 4.21 10.43 -9.88
N SER A 183 3.22 11.12 -9.30
CA SER A 183 2.95 12.53 -9.56
C SER A 183 3.78 13.47 -8.66
N LEU A 184 4.45 12.91 -7.64
CA LEU A 184 5.20 13.70 -6.68
C LEU A 184 6.47 14.30 -7.29
N LYS A 185 6.76 15.52 -6.85
CA LYS A 185 8.04 16.24 -7.11
C LYS A 185 9.01 16.11 -5.94
N ASP A 186 8.67 15.32 -4.95
CA ASP A 186 9.44 15.10 -3.73
C ASP A 186 10.82 14.48 -4.07
N ASP A 187 11.75 14.59 -3.13
CA ASP A 187 13.03 13.89 -3.21
C ASP A 187 12.85 12.37 -3.14
N VAL A 188 13.89 11.65 -3.53
CA VAL A 188 13.87 10.19 -3.59
C VAL A 188 13.61 9.55 -2.22
N GLU A 189 14.12 10.13 -1.12
CA GLU A 189 13.95 9.60 0.23
C GLU A 189 12.49 9.67 0.68
N ASN A 190 11.79 10.79 0.42
CA ASN A 190 10.37 10.94 0.76
C ASN A 190 9.50 9.96 -0.02
N ILE A 191 9.78 9.76 -1.31
CA ILE A 191 9.06 8.77 -2.13
C ILE A 191 9.38 7.35 -1.65
N ALA A 192 10.64 7.04 -1.33
CA ALA A 192 11.04 5.74 -0.80
C ALA A 192 10.31 5.40 0.51
N ARG A 193 10.16 6.38 1.41
CA ARG A 193 9.37 6.22 2.65
C ARG A 193 7.91 5.87 2.37
N LYS A 194 7.27 6.47 1.34
CA LYS A 194 5.89 6.16 0.94
C LYS A 194 5.78 4.74 0.39
N ILE A 195 6.68 4.34 -0.50
CA ILE A 195 6.77 2.97 -1.02
C ILE A 195 6.98 1.98 0.13
N ARG A 196 7.87 2.28 1.06
CA ARG A 196 8.16 1.41 2.20
C ARG A 196 6.99 1.26 3.15
N ARG A 197 6.25 2.33 3.39
CA ARG A 197 5.05 2.33 4.22
C ARG A 197 3.93 1.50 3.61
N HIS A 198 3.74 1.57 2.30
CA HIS A 198 2.79 0.73 1.58
C HIS A 198 3.00 -0.75 1.92
N TRP A 199 4.22 -1.25 1.78
CA TRP A 199 4.57 -2.65 2.07
C TRP A 199 4.56 -3.02 3.56
N ARG A 200 4.87 -2.06 4.45
CA ARG A 200 4.78 -2.32 5.90
C ARG A 200 3.34 -2.55 6.35
N ILE A 201 2.40 -1.84 5.77
CA ILE A 201 0.99 -1.99 6.12
C ILE A 201 0.50 -3.38 5.73
N GLU A 202 0.81 -3.83 4.53
CA GLU A 202 0.49 -5.17 4.07
C GLU A 202 0.99 -6.23 5.07
N ASN A 203 2.27 -6.18 5.41
CA ASN A 203 2.86 -7.13 6.35
C ASN A 203 2.31 -7.01 7.79
N SER A 204 1.97 -5.81 8.27
CA SER A 204 1.54 -5.61 9.66
C SER A 204 0.05 -5.83 9.87
N GLN A 205 -0.76 -5.66 8.84
CA GLN A 205 -2.21 -5.79 8.94
C GLN A 205 -2.67 -7.17 8.51
N HIS A 206 -2.29 -7.62 7.32
CA HIS A 206 -2.66 -8.93 6.84
C HIS A 206 -2.14 -10.01 7.78
N TRP A 207 -0.88 -9.92 8.21
CA TRP A 207 -0.34 -10.85 9.18
C TRP A 207 -1.16 -10.91 10.49
N VAL A 208 -1.63 -9.77 10.99
CA VAL A 208 -2.45 -9.76 12.22
C VAL A 208 -3.82 -10.37 11.97
N LEU A 209 -4.46 -10.05 10.84
CA LEU A 209 -5.76 -10.65 10.48
C LEU A 209 -5.64 -12.15 10.28
N ASP A 210 -4.59 -12.63 9.62
CA ASP A 210 -4.40 -14.06 9.36
C ASP A 210 -3.94 -14.84 10.60
N VAL A 211 -2.95 -14.31 11.34
CA VAL A 211 -2.32 -15.06 12.45
C VAL A 211 -3.05 -14.86 13.77
N VAL A 212 -3.57 -13.65 14.04
CA VAL A 212 -4.21 -13.33 15.32
C VAL A 212 -5.71 -13.54 15.25
N PHE A 213 -6.37 -13.03 14.22
CA PHE A 213 -7.82 -13.19 14.03
C PHE A 213 -8.19 -14.46 13.30
N LYS A 214 -7.24 -15.15 12.64
CA LYS A 214 -7.45 -16.37 11.85
C LYS A 214 -8.51 -16.15 10.77
N GLU A 215 -8.41 -15.03 10.06
CA GLU A 215 -9.39 -14.64 9.05
C GLU A 215 -9.48 -15.69 7.95
N ASP A 216 -8.36 -16.23 7.48
CA ASP A 216 -8.27 -17.29 6.47
C ASP A 216 -8.87 -18.64 6.95
N ASP A 217 -8.89 -18.89 8.27
CA ASP A 217 -9.48 -20.09 8.87
C ASP A 217 -11.00 -19.97 9.09
N SER A 218 -11.58 -18.79 8.86
CA SER A 218 -13.00 -18.54 9.08
C SER A 218 -13.86 -19.45 8.19
N ARG A 219 -14.85 -20.10 8.80
CA ARG A 219 -15.83 -20.97 8.11
C ARG A 219 -17.22 -20.35 8.00
N ILE A 220 -17.34 -19.06 8.28
CA ILE A 220 -18.60 -18.35 8.19
C ILE A 220 -18.93 -18.15 6.72
N ARG A 221 -20.13 -18.63 6.27
CA ARG A 221 -20.51 -18.62 4.84
C ARG A 221 -21.91 -18.12 4.57
N THR A 222 -22.72 -17.86 5.61
CA THR A 222 -24.15 -17.58 5.45
C THR A 222 -24.39 -16.10 5.22
N GLY A 223 -25.00 -15.76 4.09
CA GLY A 223 -25.41 -14.38 3.75
C GLY A 223 -24.27 -13.38 3.85
N ASP A 224 -24.52 -12.26 4.54
CA ASP A 224 -23.53 -11.17 4.73
C ASP A 224 -22.62 -11.40 5.97
N SER A 225 -22.74 -12.55 6.63
CA SER A 225 -21.96 -12.84 7.86
C SER A 225 -20.44 -12.82 7.66
N PRO A 226 -19.87 -13.29 6.52
CA PRO A 226 -18.43 -13.17 6.26
C PRO A 226 -17.96 -11.73 6.21
N GLU A 227 -18.72 -10.86 5.50
CA GLU A 227 -18.42 -9.43 5.36
C GLU A 227 -18.52 -8.71 6.70
N ASN A 228 -19.59 -8.97 7.45
CA ASN A 228 -19.77 -8.40 8.77
C ASN A 228 -18.66 -8.84 9.75
N MET A 229 -18.25 -10.11 9.72
CA MET A 229 -17.15 -10.59 10.54
C MET A 229 -15.84 -9.90 10.19
N ALA A 230 -15.53 -9.77 8.91
CA ALA A 230 -14.35 -9.06 8.43
C ALA A 230 -14.35 -7.59 8.89
N LEU A 231 -15.50 -6.91 8.84
CA LEU A 231 -15.67 -5.55 9.35
C LEU A 231 -15.39 -5.46 10.86
N PHE A 232 -15.96 -6.37 11.66
CA PHE A 232 -15.73 -6.41 13.11
C PHE A 232 -14.27 -6.68 13.46
N GLN A 233 -13.59 -7.56 12.73
CA GLN A 233 -12.17 -7.85 12.94
C GLN A 233 -11.31 -6.63 12.70
N ARG A 234 -11.57 -5.86 11.63
CA ARG A 234 -10.84 -4.62 11.32
C ARG A 234 -11.15 -3.51 12.33
N PHE A 235 -12.39 -3.42 12.79
CA PHE A 235 -12.76 -2.50 13.85
C PHE A 235 -12.02 -2.81 15.15
N ALA A 236 -12.01 -4.08 15.58
CA ALA A 236 -11.26 -4.53 16.75
C ALA A 236 -9.74 -4.29 16.60
N LEU A 237 -9.20 -4.52 15.40
CA LEU A 237 -7.81 -4.24 15.08
C LEU A 237 -7.50 -2.74 15.21
N ASN A 238 -8.36 -1.87 14.70
CA ASN A 238 -8.19 -0.42 14.80
C ASN A 238 -8.18 0.05 16.25
N ILE A 239 -9.14 -0.40 17.05
CA ILE A 239 -9.21 -0.09 18.50
C ILE A 239 -7.93 -0.54 19.21
N ALA A 240 -7.50 -1.78 18.97
CA ALA A 240 -6.30 -2.30 19.61
C ALA A 240 -5.01 -1.57 19.16
N LYS A 241 -4.94 -1.09 17.90
CA LYS A 241 -3.83 -0.27 17.39
C LYS A 241 -3.79 1.11 18.02
N LEU A 242 -4.92 1.78 18.11
CA LEU A 242 -5.04 3.14 18.65
C LEU A 242 -4.89 3.19 20.17
N SER A 243 -5.13 2.08 20.85
CA SER A 243 -5.01 2.03 22.32
C SER A 243 -3.58 2.25 22.80
N PRO A 244 -3.36 3.15 23.80
CA PRO A 244 -2.04 3.40 24.38
C PRO A 244 -1.49 2.24 25.22
N VAL A 245 -2.28 1.21 25.46
CA VAL A 245 -1.85 0.03 26.26
C VAL A 245 -0.64 -0.64 25.60
N LYS A 246 0.43 -0.77 26.36
CA LYS A 246 1.67 -1.42 25.90
C LYS A 246 1.53 -2.94 26.02
N ASP A 247 1.17 -3.60 24.93
CA ASP A 247 1.13 -5.07 24.82
C ASP A 247 1.19 -5.46 23.34
N SER A 248 1.49 -6.73 23.06
CA SER A 248 1.36 -7.27 21.70
C SER A 248 -0.12 -7.25 21.26
N MET A 249 -0.39 -7.20 19.96
CA MET A 249 -1.76 -7.25 19.44
C MET A 249 -2.52 -8.47 19.97
N LYS A 250 -1.88 -9.64 19.93
CA LYS A 250 -2.44 -10.89 20.46
C LYS A 250 -2.69 -10.80 21.98
N GLY A 251 -1.79 -10.15 22.72
CA GLY A 251 -1.94 -9.92 24.16
C GLY A 251 -3.13 -9.03 24.47
N LYS A 252 -3.25 -7.87 23.81
CA LYS A 252 -4.39 -6.96 23.96
C LYS A 252 -5.72 -7.67 23.74
N LEU A 253 -5.86 -8.38 22.62
CA LEU A 253 -7.10 -9.07 22.27
C LEU A 253 -7.44 -10.22 23.23
N LYS A 254 -6.43 -11.02 23.62
CA LYS A 254 -6.65 -12.08 24.60
C LYS A 254 -7.11 -11.53 25.95
N ARG A 255 -6.41 -10.53 26.47
CA ARG A 255 -6.78 -9.92 27.76
C ARG A 255 -8.17 -9.29 27.70
N ALA A 256 -8.52 -8.59 26.64
CA ALA A 256 -9.86 -8.04 26.46
C ALA A 256 -10.97 -9.11 26.40
N ALA A 257 -10.64 -10.35 26.06
CA ALA A 257 -11.62 -11.43 26.01
C ALA A 257 -12.13 -11.89 27.39
N TRP A 258 -11.32 -11.74 28.44
CA TRP A 258 -11.66 -12.19 29.78
C TRP A 258 -11.56 -11.13 30.90
N ASP A 259 -11.11 -9.91 30.57
CA ASP A 259 -10.89 -8.79 31.50
C ASP A 259 -11.71 -7.59 31.02
N ASP A 260 -12.78 -7.27 31.78
CA ASP A 260 -13.71 -6.20 31.45
C ASP A 260 -13.04 -4.82 31.56
N ASP A 261 -12.13 -4.63 32.54
CA ASP A 261 -11.39 -3.37 32.71
C ASP A 261 -10.43 -3.16 31.54
N MET A 262 -9.79 -4.23 31.10
CA MET A 262 -8.94 -4.18 29.90
C MET A 262 -9.76 -3.85 28.64
N ARG A 263 -10.95 -4.45 28.52
CA ARG A 263 -11.88 -4.18 27.42
C ARG A 263 -12.33 -2.73 27.41
N ALA A 264 -12.69 -2.21 28.58
CA ALA A 264 -13.07 -0.80 28.75
C ALA A 264 -11.91 0.14 28.38
N LYS A 265 -10.68 -0.15 28.82
CA LYS A 265 -9.48 0.61 28.45
C LYS A 265 -9.17 0.59 26.97
N LEU A 266 -9.46 -0.50 26.25
CA LEU A 266 -9.28 -0.55 24.81
C LEU A 266 -10.33 0.30 24.07
N LEU A 267 -11.58 0.30 24.55
CA LEU A 267 -12.71 0.94 23.89
C LEU A 267 -12.82 2.45 24.20
N PHE A 268 -12.45 2.86 25.39
CA PHE A 268 -12.75 4.21 25.90
C PHE A 268 -11.49 5.00 26.34
N GLY A 269 -10.31 4.38 26.30
CA GLY A 269 -9.01 5.01 26.65
C GLY A 269 -8.65 4.79 28.09
#